data_acd8d88ccbab81bcfb6c16d0971f98a7
#
_entry.id   acd8d88ccbab81bcfb6c16d0971f98a7
#
_cell.length_a   1.000
_cell.length_b   1.000
_cell.length_c   1.000
_cell.angle_alpha   90.00
_cell.angle_beta   90.00
_cell.angle_gamma   90.00
#
_symmetry.space_group_name_H-M   'P 1'
#
loop_
_entity.id
_entity.type
_entity.pdbx_description
1 polymer ?
#
loop_
_entity_poly.entity_id
_entity_poly.type
_entity_poly.pdbx_seq_one_letter_code
_entity_poly.pdbx_strand_id
1 'polypeptide(L)'
;MALGEFVGVYPQGYEKMWNSGGNESSKADDINFVGDIIDALKDYKNLDFKRIYAIGTSNGSSMTNKLALETSYFSAVASIVSQLSQANLPNKSTNPTAVFQINGAADKTIPIDGGPKLGYVFLEAFESAKSWASAFKCDNFQLQNLGDDKLYVFPNCLDGKEIRYLRIEDGEHNLHWGRPELLKTVWDFLKRF
;
A
#
# COMPACT_ATOMS: atom_id res chain seq x y z
N MET A 1 -1.49 -16.40 12.68
CA MET A 1 -1.06 -15.03 13.10
C MET A 1 -0.47 -15.14 14.50
N ALA A 2 0.67 -14.53 14.74
CA ALA A 2 1.26 -14.49 16.08
C ALA A 2 0.34 -13.66 16.99
N LEU A 3 -0.27 -14.29 17.96
CA LEU A 3 -1.15 -13.65 18.93
C LEU A 3 -0.31 -12.70 19.80
N GLY A 4 -0.66 -11.42 19.83
CA GLY A 4 -0.03 -10.43 20.69
C GLY A 4 1.03 -9.53 20.04
N GLU A 5 1.33 -9.66 18.74
CA GLU A 5 2.29 -8.79 18.06
C GLU A 5 1.70 -7.47 17.57
N PHE A 6 0.38 -7.38 17.35
CA PHE A 6 -0.30 -6.17 16.88
C PHE A 6 -1.79 -6.14 17.27
N VAL A 7 -2.37 -4.97 17.19
CA VAL A 7 -3.82 -4.76 17.25
C VAL A 7 -4.31 -4.49 15.82
N GLY A 8 -5.27 -5.28 15.35
CA GLY A 8 -5.91 -5.09 14.05
C GLY A 8 -7.14 -4.18 14.17
N VAL A 9 -7.18 -3.13 13.34
CA VAL A 9 -8.33 -2.24 13.18
C VAL A 9 -8.88 -2.44 11.77
N TYR A 10 -10.19 -2.69 11.65
CA TYR A 10 -10.85 -3.00 10.38
C TYR A 10 -11.96 -1.98 10.11
N PRO A 11 -11.61 -0.75 9.70
CA PRO A 11 -12.59 0.29 9.48
C PRO A 11 -13.41 0.02 8.22
N GLN A 12 -14.65 0.52 8.22
CA GLN A 12 -15.56 0.41 7.10
C GLN A 12 -15.66 1.79 6.41
N GLY A 13 -15.31 1.85 5.12
CA GLY A 13 -15.57 3.03 4.30
C GLY A 13 -17.06 3.34 4.19
N TYR A 14 -17.41 4.61 4.05
CA TYR A 14 -18.79 5.06 3.89
C TYR A 14 -19.42 4.38 2.66
N GLU A 15 -20.65 3.87 2.81
CA GLU A 15 -21.32 3.08 1.78
C GLU A 15 -20.50 1.90 1.24
N LYS A 16 -19.64 1.31 2.08
CA LYS A 16 -18.74 0.18 1.76
C LYS A 16 -17.67 0.51 0.70
N MET A 17 -17.33 1.78 0.53
CA MET A 17 -16.35 2.25 -0.45
C MET A 17 -15.47 3.35 0.16
N TRP A 18 -14.19 3.35 -0.16
CA TRP A 18 -13.26 4.42 0.19
C TRP A 18 -13.23 5.47 -0.91
N ASN A 19 -13.25 6.76 -0.53
CA ASN A 19 -13.03 7.89 -1.43
C ASN A 19 -11.54 8.05 -1.72
N SER A 20 -11.03 7.23 -2.62
CA SER A 20 -9.60 7.15 -2.95
C SER A 20 -9.21 7.95 -4.21
N GLY A 21 -10.15 8.66 -4.84
CA GLY A 21 -9.89 9.61 -5.92
C GLY A 21 -10.29 9.13 -7.32
N GLY A 22 -11.02 8.02 -7.42
CA GLY A 22 -11.60 7.52 -8.68
C GLY A 22 -13.05 7.92 -8.87
N ASN A 23 -13.84 7.01 -9.45
CA ASN A 23 -15.28 7.19 -9.69
C ASN A 23 -16.14 6.64 -8.53
N GLU A 24 -15.61 6.62 -7.32
CA GLU A 24 -16.36 6.17 -6.17
C GLU A 24 -17.59 7.06 -5.92
N SER A 25 -18.70 6.43 -5.51
CA SER A 25 -19.93 7.14 -5.13
C SER A 25 -19.74 7.99 -3.88
N SER A 26 -18.97 7.46 -2.92
CA SER A 26 -18.63 8.16 -1.68
C SER A 26 -17.76 9.37 -1.94
N LYS A 27 -18.09 10.48 -1.27
CA LYS A 27 -17.26 11.69 -1.15
C LYS A 27 -16.91 11.97 0.32
N ALA A 28 -16.96 10.93 1.16
CA ALA A 28 -16.59 11.01 2.56
C ALA A 28 -15.14 11.46 2.72
N ASP A 29 -14.85 12.12 3.83
CA ASP A 29 -13.49 12.52 4.21
C ASP A 29 -12.81 11.37 4.95
N ASP A 30 -12.39 10.36 4.19
CA ASP A 30 -11.79 9.16 4.75
C ASP A 30 -10.38 9.41 5.32
N ILE A 31 -9.69 10.47 4.91
CA ILE A 31 -8.41 10.88 5.51
C ILE A 31 -8.62 11.31 6.96
N ASN A 32 -9.57 12.21 7.20
CA ASN A 32 -9.89 12.64 8.55
C ASN A 32 -10.48 11.50 9.39
N PHE A 33 -11.34 10.66 8.82
CA PHE A 33 -11.88 9.48 9.51
C PHE A 33 -10.78 8.55 10.04
N VAL A 34 -9.75 8.29 9.23
CA VAL A 34 -8.59 7.48 9.69
C VAL A 34 -7.80 8.22 10.77
N GLY A 35 -7.66 9.54 10.68
CA GLY A 35 -7.07 10.37 11.72
C GLY A 35 -7.82 10.24 13.05
N ASP A 36 -9.16 10.34 13.01
CA ASP A 36 -10.03 10.20 14.18
C ASP A 36 -9.90 8.82 14.84
N ILE A 37 -9.77 7.75 14.03
CA ILE A 37 -9.49 6.40 14.54
C ILE A 37 -8.16 6.36 15.29
N ILE A 38 -7.09 6.93 14.72
CA ILE A 38 -5.77 6.97 15.37
C ILE A 38 -5.84 7.77 16.67
N ASP A 39 -6.55 8.90 16.68
CA ASP A 39 -6.71 9.73 17.86
C ASP A 39 -7.50 9.00 18.96
N ALA A 40 -8.57 8.31 18.64
CA ALA A 40 -9.33 7.49 19.57
C ALA A 40 -8.50 6.35 20.19
N LEU A 41 -7.51 5.84 19.45
CA LEU A 41 -6.63 4.79 19.96
C LEU A 41 -5.56 5.31 20.94
N LYS A 42 -5.30 6.63 21.01
CA LYS A 42 -4.27 7.22 21.90
C LYS A 42 -4.54 6.99 23.39
N ASP A 43 -5.78 6.66 23.76
CA ASP A 43 -6.12 6.29 25.14
C ASP A 43 -5.52 4.95 25.57
N TYR A 44 -5.16 4.09 24.62
CA TYR A 44 -4.57 2.78 24.89
C TYR A 44 -3.05 2.89 25.03
N LYS A 45 -2.56 2.86 26.28
CA LYS A 45 -1.15 3.10 26.64
C LYS A 45 -0.17 1.97 26.23
N ASN A 46 -0.68 0.84 25.81
CA ASN A 46 0.09 -0.31 25.36
C ASN A 46 0.31 -0.36 23.84
N LEU A 47 -0.10 0.69 23.10
CA LEU A 47 0.12 0.82 21.66
C LEU A 47 1.34 1.68 21.36
N ASP A 48 2.10 1.27 20.35
CA ASP A 48 3.25 2.04 19.85
C ASP A 48 2.82 2.87 18.62
N PHE A 49 2.57 4.17 18.83
CA PHE A 49 2.15 5.09 17.77
C PHE A 49 3.27 5.49 16.80
N LYS A 50 4.49 5.01 16.99
CA LYS A 50 5.55 5.11 15.97
C LYS A 50 5.49 3.96 14.96
N ARG A 51 4.69 2.95 15.24
CA ARG A 51 4.57 1.73 14.46
C ARG A 51 3.13 1.50 14.03
N ILE A 52 2.59 2.46 13.28
CA ILE A 52 1.27 2.36 12.66
C ILE A 52 1.44 1.93 11.22
N TYR A 53 0.66 0.95 10.80
CA TYR A 53 0.73 0.36 9.47
C TYR A 53 -0.64 0.36 8.80
N ALA A 54 -0.68 0.45 7.47
CA ALA A 54 -1.90 0.25 6.70
C ALA A 54 -1.72 -0.88 5.67
N ILE A 55 -2.76 -1.68 5.53
CA ILE A 55 -2.85 -2.72 4.49
C ILE A 55 -4.17 -2.53 3.77
N GLY A 56 -4.12 -2.45 2.45
CA GLY A 56 -5.32 -2.34 1.64
C GLY A 56 -5.31 -3.29 0.45
N THR A 57 -6.51 -3.67 -0.02
CA THR A 57 -6.68 -4.45 -1.24
C THR A 57 -7.65 -3.74 -2.18
N SER A 58 -7.40 -3.72 -3.49
CA SER A 58 -8.25 -3.09 -4.51
C SER A 58 -8.55 -1.61 -4.18
N ASN A 59 -9.81 -1.20 -4.00
CA ASN A 59 -10.17 0.16 -3.56
C ASN A 59 -9.50 0.52 -2.21
N GLY A 60 -9.38 -0.43 -1.27
CA GLY A 60 -8.64 -0.22 -0.03
C GLY A 60 -7.14 -0.02 -0.26
N SER A 61 -6.55 -0.61 -1.30
CA SER A 61 -5.16 -0.34 -1.71
C SER A 61 -5.00 1.07 -2.26
N SER A 62 -5.93 1.55 -3.10
CA SER A 62 -5.95 2.94 -3.57
C SER A 62 -6.06 3.92 -2.39
N MET A 63 -6.89 3.60 -1.39
CA MET A 63 -6.97 4.39 -0.15
C MET A 63 -5.68 4.35 0.66
N THR A 64 -5.03 3.18 0.77
CA THR A 64 -3.73 3.03 1.45
C THR A 64 -2.66 3.90 0.77
N ASN A 65 -2.61 3.91 -0.56
CA ASN A 65 -1.72 4.79 -1.31
C ASN A 65 -2.03 6.27 -1.03
N LYS A 66 -3.32 6.67 -1.04
CA LYS A 66 -3.73 8.05 -0.73
C LYS A 66 -3.33 8.47 0.67
N LEU A 67 -3.54 7.61 1.67
CA LEU A 67 -3.11 7.85 3.06
C LEU A 67 -1.59 8.06 3.16
N ALA A 68 -0.80 7.24 2.49
CA ALA A 68 0.66 7.39 2.47
C ALA A 68 1.13 8.67 1.75
N LEU A 69 0.38 9.14 0.74
CA LEU A 69 0.69 10.36 0.00
C LEU A 69 0.33 11.64 0.79
N GLU A 70 -0.79 11.64 1.51
CA GLU A 70 -1.41 12.84 2.07
C GLU A 70 -1.21 12.99 3.58
N THR A 71 -0.68 11.96 4.26
CA THR A 71 -0.50 11.96 5.72
C THR A 71 0.90 11.52 6.14
N SER A 72 1.19 11.67 7.44
CA SER A 72 2.39 11.15 8.09
C SER A 72 2.05 10.07 9.13
N TYR A 73 0.86 9.47 9.04
CA TYR A 73 0.38 8.55 10.09
C TYR A 73 1.13 7.21 10.10
N PHE A 74 1.60 6.75 8.93
CA PHE A 74 2.04 5.37 8.76
C PHE A 74 3.55 5.28 8.59
N SER A 75 4.19 4.41 9.37
CA SER A 75 5.61 4.08 9.21
C SER A 75 5.85 3.15 8.02
N ALA A 76 4.87 2.30 7.70
CA ALA A 76 4.89 1.44 6.51
C ALA A 76 3.46 1.13 6.03
N VAL A 77 3.33 0.87 4.73
CA VAL A 77 2.05 0.51 4.10
C VAL A 77 2.22 -0.66 3.13
N ALA A 78 1.14 -1.41 2.93
CA ALA A 78 1.08 -2.46 1.90
C ALA A 78 -0.15 -2.27 1.01
N SER A 79 0.09 -2.18 -0.29
CA SER A 79 -0.92 -1.97 -1.34
C SER A 79 -1.03 -3.22 -2.21
N ILE A 80 -2.17 -3.92 -2.13
CA ILE A 80 -2.40 -5.19 -2.84
C ILE A 80 -3.41 -4.97 -3.96
N VAL A 81 -3.05 -5.33 -5.18
CA VAL A 81 -3.82 -5.26 -6.43
C VAL A 81 -4.36 -3.88 -6.78
N SER A 82 -3.61 -2.81 -6.41
CA SER A 82 -3.81 -1.46 -6.96
C SER A 82 -2.53 -0.65 -6.81
N GLN A 83 -2.00 -0.19 -7.92
CA GLN A 83 -0.84 0.70 -8.01
C GLN A 83 -1.24 2.18 -7.99
N LEU A 84 -0.27 3.09 -8.06
CA LEU A 84 -0.51 4.53 -8.19
C LEU A 84 -1.24 4.88 -9.49
N SER A 85 -1.97 5.98 -9.45
CA SER A 85 -2.56 6.61 -10.63
C SER A 85 -1.83 7.91 -10.98
N GLN A 86 -2.01 8.40 -12.22
CA GLN A 86 -1.40 9.66 -12.67
C GLN A 86 -1.83 10.87 -11.84
N ALA A 87 -3.01 10.83 -11.24
CA ALA A 87 -3.53 11.90 -10.39
C ALA A 87 -2.93 11.90 -8.96
N ASN A 88 -2.40 10.78 -8.51
CA ASN A 88 -1.96 10.57 -7.14
C ASN A 88 -0.53 10.03 -7.14
N LEU A 89 0.45 10.94 -7.23
CA LEU A 89 1.88 10.60 -7.27
C LEU A 89 2.63 11.18 -6.07
N PRO A 90 3.60 10.46 -5.52
CA PRO A 90 4.48 11.00 -4.49
C PRO A 90 5.32 12.14 -5.05
N ASN A 91 5.62 13.12 -4.20
CA ASN A 91 6.43 14.27 -4.53
C ASN A 91 7.38 14.61 -3.38
N LYS A 92 8.10 15.72 -3.48
CA LYS A 92 9.11 16.14 -2.49
C LYS A 92 8.53 16.46 -1.10
N SER A 93 7.23 16.72 -1.00
CA SER A 93 6.54 16.98 0.27
C SER A 93 5.89 15.73 0.88
N THR A 94 5.88 14.62 0.14
CA THR A 94 5.36 13.35 0.65
C THR A 94 6.29 12.81 1.75
N ASN A 95 5.73 12.49 2.90
CA ASN A 95 6.51 11.92 4.01
C ASN A 95 7.06 10.55 3.64
N PRO A 96 8.36 10.28 3.85
CA PRO A 96 8.94 8.99 3.59
C PRO A 96 8.25 7.88 4.37
N THR A 97 7.70 6.91 3.65
CA THR A 97 6.98 5.76 4.19
C THR A 97 7.50 4.49 3.49
N ALA A 98 7.68 3.40 4.23
CA ALA A 98 8.02 2.14 3.59
C ALA A 98 6.79 1.60 2.84
N VAL A 99 6.96 1.20 1.58
CA VAL A 99 5.84 0.75 0.73
C VAL A 99 6.09 -0.64 0.21
N PHE A 100 5.11 -1.53 0.39
CA PHE A 100 5.09 -2.82 -0.26
C PHE A 100 3.92 -2.89 -1.23
N GLN A 101 4.21 -2.72 -2.52
CA GLN A 101 3.25 -2.85 -3.60
C GLN A 101 3.23 -4.29 -4.11
N ILE A 102 2.04 -4.87 -4.30
CA ILE A 102 1.85 -6.25 -4.73
C ILE A 102 0.80 -6.29 -5.82
N ASN A 103 1.15 -6.79 -7.00
CA ASN A 103 0.23 -6.90 -8.13
C ASN A 103 0.30 -8.28 -8.79
N GLY A 104 -0.82 -8.71 -9.32
CA GLY A 104 -0.92 -9.92 -10.13
C GLY A 104 -0.80 -9.62 -11.61
N ALA A 105 0.03 -10.39 -12.33
CA ALA A 105 0.23 -10.19 -13.78
C ALA A 105 -0.99 -10.65 -14.60
N ALA A 106 -1.83 -11.51 -14.04
CA ALA A 106 -3.09 -11.95 -14.67
C ALA A 106 -4.32 -11.12 -14.24
N ASP A 107 -4.12 -10.02 -13.47
CA ASP A 107 -5.21 -9.15 -13.03
C ASP A 107 -5.84 -8.40 -14.22
N LYS A 108 -7.14 -8.69 -14.48
CA LYS A 108 -7.94 -8.04 -15.53
C LYS A 108 -8.75 -6.86 -15.01
N THR A 109 -8.89 -6.73 -13.69
CA THR A 109 -9.64 -5.64 -13.05
C THR A 109 -8.79 -4.38 -12.97
N ILE A 110 -7.57 -4.50 -12.46
CA ILE A 110 -6.55 -3.43 -12.45
C ILE A 110 -5.27 -4.01 -13.07
N PRO A 111 -5.14 -3.97 -14.41
CA PRO A 111 -4.00 -4.55 -15.12
C PRO A 111 -2.67 -3.95 -14.68
N ILE A 112 -1.63 -4.78 -14.60
CA ILE A 112 -0.29 -4.30 -14.26
C ILE A 112 0.28 -3.33 -15.29
N ASP A 113 -0.17 -3.40 -16.55
CA ASP A 113 0.24 -2.48 -17.61
C ASP A 113 -0.36 -1.07 -17.43
N GLY A 114 -1.26 -0.90 -16.45
CA GLY A 114 -1.90 0.37 -16.14
C GLY A 114 -2.97 0.78 -17.14
N GLY A 115 -3.14 2.10 -17.28
CA GLY A 115 -4.14 2.70 -18.18
C GLY A 115 -5.46 3.04 -17.51
N PRO A 116 -6.48 3.47 -18.29
CA PRO A 116 -7.76 3.92 -17.76
C PRO A 116 -8.62 2.75 -17.27
N LYS A 117 -8.95 2.74 -15.98
CA LYS A 117 -9.84 1.75 -15.32
C LYS A 117 -10.50 2.39 -14.09
N LEU A 118 -11.77 2.09 -13.86
CA LEU A 118 -12.50 2.45 -12.63
C LEU A 118 -12.41 3.95 -12.26
N GLY A 119 -12.31 4.84 -13.26
CA GLY A 119 -12.16 6.27 -13.05
C GLY A 119 -10.74 6.76 -12.74
N TYR A 120 -9.77 5.86 -12.75
CA TYR A 120 -8.34 6.19 -12.66
C TYR A 120 -7.64 6.06 -14.01
N VAL A 121 -6.49 6.70 -14.12
CA VAL A 121 -5.47 6.36 -15.11
C VAL A 121 -4.30 5.78 -14.33
N PHE A 122 -4.27 4.47 -14.14
CA PHE A 122 -3.22 3.80 -13.39
C PHE A 122 -1.88 3.87 -14.12
N LEU A 123 -0.78 4.00 -13.36
CA LEU A 123 0.55 3.75 -13.89
C LEU A 123 0.73 2.26 -14.21
N GLU A 124 1.70 1.94 -15.05
CA GLU A 124 2.25 0.58 -15.07
C GLU A 124 2.79 0.26 -13.66
N ALA A 125 2.61 -0.97 -13.20
CA ALA A 125 2.84 -1.32 -11.79
C ALA A 125 4.30 -1.16 -11.35
N PHE A 126 5.28 -1.46 -12.22
CA PHE A 126 6.69 -1.23 -11.91
C PHE A 126 7.05 0.26 -11.94
N GLU A 127 6.48 1.05 -12.86
CA GLU A 127 6.63 2.51 -12.88
C GLU A 127 6.04 3.14 -11.61
N SER A 128 4.94 2.60 -11.09
CA SER A 128 4.38 3.01 -9.80
C SER A 128 5.39 2.81 -8.66
N ALA A 129 6.02 1.64 -8.58
CA ALA A 129 7.05 1.37 -7.57
C ALA A 129 8.27 2.29 -7.75
N LYS A 130 8.70 2.55 -9.00
CA LYS A 130 9.78 3.51 -9.28
C LYS A 130 9.42 4.94 -8.90
N SER A 131 8.15 5.33 -9.01
CA SER A 131 7.70 6.66 -8.59
C SER A 131 7.88 6.86 -7.08
N TRP A 132 7.51 5.87 -6.26
CA TRP A 132 7.80 5.87 -4.83
C TRP A 132 9.30 5.94 -4.54
N ALA A 133 10.07 5.06 -5.19
CA ALA A 133 11.52 4.97 -4.99
C ALA A 133 12.23 6.29 -5.36
N SER A 134 11.84 6.92 -6.46
CA SER A 134 12.37 8.20 -6.90
C SER A 134 12.06 9.33 -5.92
N ALA A 135 10.79 9.42 -5.45
CA ALA A 135 10.39 10.44 -4.49
C ALA A 135 11.16 10.34 -3.17
N PHE A 136 11.42 9.12 -2.71
CA PHE A 136 12.12 8.84 -1.46
C PHE A 136 13.63 8.61 -1.64
N LYS A 137 14.18 8.89 -2.83
CA LYS A 137 15.62 8.81 -3.15
C LYS A 137 16.25 7.47 -2.79
N CYS A 138 15.53 6.38 -3.06
CA CYS A 138 16.06 5.04 -2.86
C CYS A 138 17.21 4.74 -3.83
N ASP A 139 18.06 3.78 -3.47
CA ASP A 139 19.05 3.22 -4.37
C ASP A 139 18.37 2.43 -5.51
N ASN A 140 19.15 2.07 -6.53
CA ASN A 140 18.69 1.21 -7.60
C ASN A 140 18.15 -0.11 -7.05
N PHE A 141 17.12 -0.62 -7.70
CA PHE A 141 16.49 -1.86 -7.25
C PHE A 141 17.40 -3.09 -7.42
N GLN A 142 17.17 -4.05 -6.53
CA GLN A 142 17.67 -5.41 -6.60
C GLN A 142 16.51 -6.32 -7.00
N LEU A 143 16.72 -7.18 -8.01
CA LEU A 143 15.70 -8.16 -8.43
C LEU A 143 15.98 -9.50 -7.77
N GLN A 144 14.96 -10.07 -7.16
CA GLN A 144 14.96 -11.42 -6.61
C GLN A 144 13.88 -12.25 -7.34
N ASN A 145 14.26 -13.38 -7.91
CA ASN A 145 13.32 -14.32 -8.50
C ASN A 145 12.82 -15.29 -7.41
N LEU A 146 11.52 -15.40 -7.25
CA LEU A 146 10.83 -16.25 -6.28
C LEU A 146 10.02 -17.31 -7.04
N GLY A 147 10.71 -18.25 -7.67
CA GLY A 147 10.12 -19.10 -8.71
C GLY A 147 9.80 -18.27 -9.94
N ASP A 148 8.56 -18.29 -10.39
CA ASP A 148 8.07 -17.46 -11.50
C ASP A 148 7.83 -16.01 -11.10
N ASP A 149 7.59 -15.73 -9.80
CA ASP A 149 7.33 -14.40 -9.28
C ASP A 149 8.61 -13.55 -9.19
N LYS A 150 8.43 -12.23 -9.21
CA LYS A 150 9.54 -11.27 -9.17
C LYS A 150 9.35 -10.26 -8.05
N LEU A 151 10.36 -10.19 -7.17
CA LEU A 151 10.42 -9.18 -6.12
C LEU A 151 11.50 -8.14 -6.47
N TYR A 152 11.07 -6.91 -6.64
CA TYR A 152 11.93 -5.74 -6.80
C TYR A 152 12.06 -5.03 -5.45
N VAL A 153 13.28 -4.84 -4.98
CA VAL A 153 13.59 -4.18 -3.70
C VAL A 153 14.41 -2.93 -3.99
N PHE A 154 13.88 -1.76 -3.63
CA PHE A 154 14.56 -0.46 -3.69
C PHE A 154 15.00 -0.11 -2.27
N PRO A 155 16.27 -0.35 -1.91
CA PRO A 155 16.75 -0.14 -0.55
C PRO A 155 17.22 1.30 -0.30
N ASN A 156 17.60 1.58 0.96
CA ASN A 156 18.28 2.80 1.38
C ASN A 156 17.54 4.09 1.01
N CYS A 157 16.22 4.07 1.12
CA CYS A 157 15.41 5.27 0.93
C CYS A 157 15.58 6.26 2.09
N LEU A 158 15.09 7.48 1.90
CA LEU A 158 15.05 8.50 2.97
C LEU A 158 14.45 7.90 4.26
N ASP A 159 14.97 8.36 5.41
CA ASP A 159 14.56 7.93 6.75
C ASP A 159 14.65 6.42 7.00
N GLY A 160 15.57 5.74 6.31
CA GLY A 160 15.77 4.29 6.44
C GLY A 160 14.62 3.45 5.89
N LYS A 161 13.78 4.02 5.02
CA LYS A 161 12.67 3.32 4.38
C LYS A 161 13.13 2.42 3.23
N GLU A 162 12.20 1.62 2.73
CA GLU A 162 12.41 0.69 1.62
C GLU A 162 11.13 0.59 0.80
N ILE A 163 11.27 0.50 -0.51
CA ILE A 163 10.15 0.25 -1.41
C ILE A 163 10.30 -1.17 -1.95
N ARG A 164 9.21 -1.94 -1.92
CA ARG A 164 9.12 -3.26 -2.55
C ARG A 164 8.00 -3.31 -3.56
N TYR A 165 8.26 -4.01 -4.65
CA TYR A 165 7.24 -4.41 -5.61
C TYR A 165 7.32 -5.92 -5.85
N LEU A 166 6.24 -6.63 -5.50
CA LEU A 166 6.10 -8.05 -5.79
C LEU A 166 5.13 -8.23 -6.96
N ARG A 167 5.64 -8.76 -8.06
CA ARG A 167 4.87 -9.19 -9.21
C ARG A 167 4.63 -10.69 -9.11
N ILE A 168 3.36 -11.09 -9.05
CA ILE A 168 2.93 -12.49 -8.99
C ILE A 168 2.42 -12.88 -10.37
N GLU A 169 3.12 -13.78 -11.06
CA GLU A 169 2.90 -14.04 -12.51
C GLU A 169 1.52 -14.68 -12.79
N ASP A 170 1.05 -15.60 -11.95
CA ASP A 170 -0.29 -16.20 -12.06
C ASP A 170 -1.37 -15.45 -11.28
N GLY A 171 -1.02 -14.31 -10.69
CA GLY A 171 -1.87 -13.56 -9.77
C GLY A 171 -3.01 -12.85 -10.49
N GLU A 172 -4.24 -13.09 -10.06
CA GLU A 172 -5.44 -12.35 -10.45
C GLU A 172 -5.78 -11.27 -9.40
N HIS A 173 -6.90 -10.56 -9.59
CA HIS A 173 -7.33 -9.46 -8.67
C HIS A 173 -7.60 -9.92 -7.22
N ASN A 174 -7.83 -11.18 -6.99
CA ASN A 174 -8.13 -11.77 -5.68
C ASN A 174 -6.91 -12.39 -4.97
N LEU A 175 -5.71 -11.88 -5.21
CA LEU A 175 -4.42 -12.40 -4.70
C LEU A 175 -4.41 -12.75 -3.20
N HIS A 176 -5.13 -11.99 -2.39
CA HIS A 176 -5.15 -12.16 -0.93
C HIS A 176 -5.99 -13.36 -0.45
N TRP A 177 -6.85 -13.91 -1.33
CA TRP A 177 -7.66 -15.07 -1.02
C TRP A 177 -6.86 -16.36 -1.18
N GLY A 178 -6.85 -17.19 -0.14
CA GLY A 178 -6.18 -18.49 -0.18
C GLY A 178 -4.65 -18.46 -0.15
N ARG A 179 -4.03 -17.29 0.10
CA ARG A 179 -2.56 -17.12 0.19
C ARG A 179 -2.15 -16.57 1.57
N PRO A 180 -2.27 -17.34 2.66
CA PRO A 180 -1.93 -16.86 4.00
C PRO A 180 -0.44 -16.47 4.13
N GLU A 181 0.45 -17.11 3.38
CA GLU A 181 1.88 -16.78 3.30
C GLU A 181 2.13 -15.38 2.74
N LEU A 182 1.27 -14.87 1.84
CA LEU A 182 1.36 -13.51 1.33
C LEU A 182 1.16 -12.49 2.45
N LEU A 183 0.13 -12.70 3.30
CA LEU A 183 -0.13 -11.81 4.43
C LEU A 183 0.99 -11.91 5.48
N LYS A 184 1.60 -13.08 5.65
CA LYS A 184 2.79 -13.23 6.49
C LYS A 184 3.96 -12.43 5.93
N THR A 185 4.21 -12.52 4.63
CA THR A 185 5.27 -11.75 3.94
C THR A 185 5.05 -10.24 4.09
N VAL A 186 3.80 -9.78 3.97
CA VAL A 186 3.42 -8.38 4.21
C VAL A 186 3.73 -7.99 5.65
N TRP A 187 3.32 -8.78 6.64
CA TRP A 187 3.60 -8.50 8.05
C TRP A 187 5.11 -8.47 8.35
N ASP A 188 5.87 -9.43 7.82
CA ASP A 188 7.32 -9.50 7.98
C ASP A 188 8.04 -8.27 7.36
N PHE A 189 7.44 -7.64 6.35
CA PHE A 189 7.92 -6.36 5.83
C PHE A 189 7.55 -5.20 6.76
N LEU A 190 6.26 -5.04 7.09
CA LEU A 190 5.76 -3.88 7.84
C LEU A 190 6.43 -3.73 9.22
N LYS A 191 6.56 -4.83 9.97
CA LYS A 191 7.10 -4.82 11.33
C LYS A 191 8.57 -4.42 11.45
N ARG A 192 9.27 -4.21 10.32
CA ARG A 192 10.66 -3.72 10.27
C ARG A 192 10.77 -2.22 10.50
N PHE A 193 9.70 -1.52 10.33
CA PHE A 193 9.60 -0.07 10.39
C PHE A 193 8.72 0.33 11.58
#